data_680053002433ce2bed9db72e226fb720
#
_entry.id   680053002433ce2bed9db72e226fb720
#
_cell.length_a   1.000
_cell.length_b   1.000
_cell.length_c   1.000
_cell.angle_alpha   90.00
_cell.angle_beta   90.00
_cell.angle_gamma   90.00
#
_symmetry.space_group_name_H-M   'P 1'
#
loop_
_entity.id
_entity.type
_entity.pdbx_description
1 polymer ?
#
loop_
_entity_poly.entity_id
_entity_poly.type
_entity_poly.pdbx_seq_one_letter_code
_entity_poly.pdbx_strand_id
1 'polypeptide(L)'
;MNFINELGINDVNYGACSGAGKWSETTQAGEIVSINPANGKKIASVYQCSESDYDRIVSDSAKVFKKWRKVPAPVRGELVRQMGEALREKKDALGSLVSLEMGKIKQEGDGEVQEMIDIADFAVGQSRMLYGKTMHSERMDHRMYEQWHSLGIVGVISAFNFPVAVWAWNAFIAAIAGDTVIWKPSSSVPLTAVAVQSICNEVMEKNGYSGIFSIVIGKGSTIGEKLINDRQIPLVSFTGSCKMGRHVSKTVAGRFGKTILELGGNNALIVDETANMDLVIPAVVFGAVGTAGQRCTSTRRVLVHQKCYDELVSKLVHAYGQVQSGDPLDSDTLMGPLVNKSAVALFMNAMKEIEKSGGTVLYGGKKKEGQGYFVEPTLVKAENQWDIVQDETFAPILYLIPFDSMEEAIALHNQVPQGLSSSLFTTSVEHGELFLSSRGSDCGIANINIGTSGAEIGGAFGGEKETGGGRESGSDSWKQYMRRQTNTINWSKELPLAQGIKFNLS
;
A
#
# COMPACT_ATOMS: atom_id res chain seq x y z
N MET A 1 -20.91 12.79 16.19
CA MET A 1 -20.23 11.80 15.33
C MET A 1 -20.67 10.40 15.76
N ASN A 2 -21.79 9.93 15.22
CA ASN A 2 -22.39 8.64 15.64
C ASN A 2 -21.52 7.44 15.25
N PHE A 3 -20.79 7.53 14.11
CA PHE A 3 -19.96 6.45 13.56
C PHE A 3 -18.81 6.03 14.49
N ILE A 4 -18.25 6.90 15.31
CA ILE A 4 -17.20 6.55 16.29
C ILE A 4 -17.74 5.53 17.31
N ASN A 5 -18.94 5.81 17.86
CA ASN A 5 -19.59 4.89 18.80
C ASN A 5 -20.03 3.58 18.13
N GLU A 6 -20.51 3.67 16.87
CA GLU A 6 -20.90 2.51 16.08
C GLU A 6 -19.74 1.53 15.82
N LEU A 7 -18.53 2.06 15.71
CA LEU A 7 -17.29 1.28 15.54
C LEU A 7 -16.66 0.83 16.86
N GLY A 8 -17.29 1.14 18.01
CA GLY A 8 -16.80 0.77 19.34
C GLY A 8 -15.52 1.52 19.76
N ILE A 9 -15.26 2.69 19.18
CA ILE A 9 -14.11 3.53 19.53
C ILE A 9 -14.46 4.38 20.77
N ASN A 10 -13.67 4.23 21.82
CA ASN A 10 -13.78 4.96 23.07
C ASN A 10 -12.80 6.15 23.11
N ASP A 11 -12.92 7.03 24.12
CA ASP A 11 -11.97 8.13 24.34
C ASP A 11 -10.52 7.64 24.50
N VAL A 12 -10.36 6.44 25.07
CA VAL A 12 -9.09 5.73 25.21
C VAL A 12 -9.29 4.26 24.80
N ASN A 13 -8.43 3.75 23.94
CA ASN A 13 -8.50 2.41 23.39
C ASN A 13 -7.21 1.65 23.71
N TYR A 14 -7.23 0.31 23.56
CA TYR A 14 -6.03 -0.51 23.68
C TYR A 14 -5.43 -0.79 22.31
N GLY A 15 -4.09 -0.83 22.23
CA GLY A 15 -3.37 -0.97 20.97
C GLY A 15 -2.68 -2.33 20.79
N ALA A 16 -2.95 -3.29 21.67
CA ALA A 16 -2.40 -4.64 21.56
C ALA A 16 -3.52 -5.67 21.65
N CYS A 17 -3.69 -6.52 20.63
CA CYS A 17 -4.71 -7.56 20.60
C CYS A 17 -4.18 -8.81 19.92
N SER A 18 -4.34 -9.98 20.58
CA SER A 18 -3.99 -11.28 20.01
C SER A 18 -5.15 -11.96 19.26
N GLY A 19 -6.18 -11.20 18.87
CA GLY A 19 -7.37 -11.67 18.15
C GLY A 19 -8.51 -12.14 19.07
N ALA A 20 -9.72 -12.25 18.51
CA ALA A 20 -10.95 -12.67 19.19
C ALA A 20 -11.18 -11.94 20.53
N GLY A 21 -11.16 -10.60 20.50
CA GLY A 21 -11.45 -9.76 21.68
C GLY A 21 -10.39 -9.77 22.78
N LYS A 22 -9.26 -10.42 22.59
CA LYS A 22 -8.16 -10.47 23.58
C LYS A 22 -7.28 -9.24 23.57
N TRP A 23 -7.86 -8.09 23.86
CA TRP A 23 -7.14 -6.85 24.04
C TRP A 23 -6.31 -6.89 25.33
N SER A 24 -5.10 -6.34 25.25
CA SER A 24 -4.24 -6.15 26.42
C SER A 24 -4.59 -4.84 27.11
N GLU A 25 -4.84 -4.87 28.41
CA GLU A 25 -5.13 -3.70 29.22
C GLU A 25 -3.86 -3.01 29.75
N THR A 26 -2.70 -3.32 29.17
CA THR A 26 -1.41 -2.71 29.54
C THR A 26 -1.38 -1.24 29.14
N THR A 27 -1.05 -0.36 30.08
CA THR A 27 -1.00 1.11 29.88
C THR A 27 0.41 1.70 29.96
N GLN A 28 1.38 0.91 30.42
CA GLN A 28 2.73 1.35 30.79
C GLN A 28 3.58 1.86 29.61
N ALA A 29 3.24 1.47 28.37
CA ALA A 29 3.97 1.89 27.17
C ALA A 29 3.57 3.32 26.71
N GLY A 30 2.65 3.98 27.42
CA GLY A 30 2.16 5.31 27.12
C GLY A 30 1.08 5.32 26.04
N GLU A 31 0.61 6.50 25.68
CA GLU A 31 -0.47 6.72 24.73
C GLU A 31 0.01 7.33 23.42
N ILE A 32 -0.71 7.00 22.34
CA ILE A 32 -0.70 7.73 21.07
C ILE A 32 -2.03 8.46 20.97
N VAL A 33 -1.96 9.77 20.75
CA VAL A 33 -3.14 10.63 20.56
C VAL A 33 -3.43 10.73 19.07
N SER A 34 -4.63 10.33 18.66
CA SER A 34 -5.14 10.56 17.32
C SER A 34 -5.73 11.95 17.20
N ILE A 35 -5.33 12.67 16.16
CA ILE A 35 -5.68 14.09 15.92
C ILE A 35 -6.44 14.21 14.62
N ASN A 36 -7.55 14.95 14.62
CA ASN A 36 -8.21 15.34 13.38
C ASN A 36 -7.35 16.40 12.65
N PRO A 37 -6.79 16.09 11.47
CA PRO A 37 -5.92 17.01 10.76
C PRO A 37 -6.63 18.27 10.23
N ALA A 38 -7.96 18.23 10.11
CA ALA A 38 -8.74 19.37 9.63
C ALA A 38 -8.85 20.51 10.66
N ASN A 39 -8.70 20.21 11.96
CA ASN A 39 -8.86 21.22 13.01
C ASN A 39 -7.83 21.13 14.15
N GLY A 40 -6.94 20.12 14.12
CA GLY A 40 -5.91 19.91 15.14
C GLY A 40 -6.44 19.38 16.48
N LYS A 41 -7.72 19.02 16.60
CA LYS A 41 -8.32 18.55 17.86
C LYS A 41 -8.09 17.04 18.05
N LYS A 42 -7.96 16.62 19.30
CA LYS A 42 -7.94 15.20 19.67
C LYS A 42 -9.26 14.53 19.25
N ILE A 43 -9.14 13.34 18.61
CA ILE A 43 -10.26 12.45 18.36
C ILE A 43 -10.39 11.49 19.53
N ALA A 44 -9.37 10.69 19.79
CA ALA A 44 -9.26 9.72 20.87
C ALA A 44 -7.79 9.38 21.13
N SER A 45 -7.50 8.47 22.03
CA SER A 45 -6.15 7.95 22.24
C SER A 45 -6.12 6.40 22.24
N VAL A 46 -4.90 5.86 22.05
CA VAL A 46 -4.64 4.43 22.05
C VAL A 46 -3.42 4.14 22.93
N TYR A 47 -3.54 3.26 23.92
CA TYR A 47 -2.39 2.75 24.66
C TYR A 47 -1.51 1.91 23.74
N GLN A 48 -0.20 2.18 23.77
CA GLN A 48 0.75 1.46 22.94
C GLN A 48 0.93 0.02 23.43
N CYS A 49 1.21 -0.87 22.49
CA CYS A 49 1.67 -2.22 22.77
C CYS A 49 2.97 -2.19 23.56
N SER A 50 3.05 -2.89 24.69
CA SER A 50 4.29 -3.12 25.42
C SER A 50 5.14 -4.20 24.74
N GLU A 51 6.44 -4.28 25.09
CA GLU A 51 7.30 -5.34 24.57
C GLU A 51 6.83 -6.74 25.04
N SER A 52 6.35 -6.85 26.26
CA SER A 52 5.80 -8.11 26.79
C SER A 52 4.51 -8.53 26.10
N ASP A 53 3.64 -7.57 25.74
CA ASP A 53 2.45 -7.86 24.93
C ASP A 53 2.82 -8.33 23.54
N TYR A 54 3.80 -7.67 22.92
CA TYR A 54 4.34 -8.08 21.62
C TYR A 54 4.82 -9.54 21.67
N ASP A 55 5.66 -9.90 22.63
CA ASP A 55 6.21 -11.26 22.76
C ASP A 55 5.10 -12.31 22.97
N ARG A 56 4.08 -11.97 23.76
CA ARG A 56 2.90 -12.80 23.95
C ARG A 56 2.11 -12.97 22.66
N ILE A 57 1.86 -11.87 21.92
CA ILE A 57 1.11 -11.89 20.64
C ILE A 57 1.84 -12.74 19.59
N VAL A 58 3.16 -12.60 19.46
CA VAL A 58 3.98 -13.43 18.54
C VAL A 58 3.90 -14.91 18.92
N SER A 59 4.04 -15.22 20.22
CA SER A 59 3.93 -16.60 20.73
C SER A 59 2.55 -17.21 20.46
N ASP A 60 1.48 -16.44 20.65
CA ASP A 60 0.10 -16.90 20.41
C ASP A 60 -0.16 -17.07 18.92
N SER A 61 0.29 -16.13 18.08
CA SER A 61 0.22 -16.21 16.62
C SER A 61 0.93 -17.46 16.08
N ALA A 62 2.10 -17.80 16.63
CA ALA A 62 2.83 -19.02 16.25
C ALA A 62 2.06 -20.31 16.59
N LYS A 63 1.34 -20.32 17.73
CA LYS A 63 0.47 -21.47 18.12
C LYS A 63 -0.75 -21.58 17.18
N VAL A 64 -1.36 -20.43 16.85
CA VAL A 64 -2.50 -20.38 15.93
C VAL A 64 -2.09 -20.82 14.54
N PHE A 65 -0.95 -20.36 14.03
CA PHE A 65 -0.41 -20.76 12.73
C PHE A 65 -0.33 -22.29 12.58
N LYS A 66 0.15 -23.01 13.60
CA LYS A 66 0.26 -24.49 13.57
C LYS A 66 -1.09 -25.19 13.37
N LYS A 67 -2.19 -24.53 13.76
CA LYS A 67 -3.57 -25.02 13.57
C LYS A 67 -4.13 -24.53 12.24
N TRP A 68 -4.01 -23.22 11.96
CA TRP A 68 -4.60 -22.54 10.79
C TRP A 68 -4.09 -23.11 9.47
N ARG A 69 -2.80 -23.37 9.33
CA ARG A 69 -2.22 -23.97 8.12
C ARG A 69 -2.76 -25.34 7.75
N LYS A 70 -3.45 -26.03 8.69
CA LYS A 70 -4.08 -27.34 8.44
C LYS A 70 -5.52 -27.22 7.97
N VAL A 71 -6.13 -26.05 8.12
CA VAL A 71 -7.48 -25.77 7.65
C VAL A 71 -7.44 -25.71 6.11
N PRO A 72 -8.36 -26.39 5.39
CA PRO A 72 -8.40 -26.31 3.93
C PRO A 72 -8.55 -24.89 3.43
N ALA A 73 -7.83 -24.52 2.34
CA ALA A 73 -7.82 -23.15 1.83
C ALA A 73 -9.22 -22.57 1.51
N PRO A 74 -10.19 -23.33 0.92
CA PRO A 74 -11.54 -22.82 0.74
C PRO A 74 -12.30 -22.52 2.04
N VAL A 75 -12.00 -23.23 3.14
CA VAL A 75 -12.58 -22.95 4.47
C VAL A 75 -11.99 -21.67 5.04
N ARG A 76 -10.68 -21.43 4.80
CA ARG A 76 -10.04 -20.16 5.14
C ARG A 76 -10.63 -19.01 4.33
N GLY A 77 -10.93 -19.25 3.05
CA GLY A 77 -11.63 -18.29 2.17
C GLY A 77 -13.03 -17.94 2.68
N GLU A 78 -13.76 -18.91 3.24
CA GLU A 78 -15.09 -18.64 3.81
C GLU A 78 -15.02 -17.69 5.02
N LEU A 79 -14.00 -17.83 5.88
CA LEU A 79 -13.79 -16.87 6.96
C LEU A 79 -13.50 -15.46 6.43
N VAL A 80 -12.66 -15.35 5.40
CA VAL A 80 -12.36 -14.07 4.76
C VAL A 80 -13.62 -13.46 4.11
N ARG A 81 -14.48 -14.29 3.48
CA ARG A 81 -15.78 -13.83 2.93
C ARG A 81 -16.64 -13.18 4.02
N GLN A 82 -16.76 -13.82 5.19
CA GLN A 82 -17.53 -13.26 6.31
C GLN A 82 -16.91 -11.96 6.83
N MET A 83 -15.60 -11.81 6.80
CA MET A 83 -14.94 -10.54 7.13
C MET A 83 -15.25 -9.45 6.09
N GLY A 84 -15.26 -9.78 4.80
CA GLY A 84 -15.70 -8.89 3.74
C GLY A 84 -17.13 -8.40 3.93
N GLU A 85 -18.06 -9.28 4.32
CA GLU A 85 -19.45 -8.90 4.63
C GLU A 85 -19.54 -7.97 5.84
N ALA A 86 -18.83 -8.28 6.93
CA ALA A 86 -18.82 -7.43 8.13
C ALA A 86 -18.24 -6.03 7.84
N LEU A 87 -17.22 -5.95 6.97
CA LEU A 87 -16.68 -4.66 6.49
C LEU A 87 -17.68 -3.92 5.61
N ARG A 88 -18.43 -4.62 4.76
CA ARG A 88 -19.49 -4.05 3.90
C ARG A 88 -20.60 -3.43 4.74
N GLU A 89 -21.03 -4.10 5.81
CA GLU A 89 -22.04 -3.59 6.75
C GLU A 89 -21.57 -2.32 7.47
N LYS A 90 -20.27 -2.16 7.72
CA LYS A 90 -19.66 -1.03 8.44
C LYS A 90 -19.00 -0.01 7.51
N LYS A 91 -19.17 -0.11 6.18
CA LYS A 91 -18.42 0.69 5.19
C LYS A 91 -18.55 2.18 5.42
N ASP A 92 -19.76 2.71 5.60
CA ASP A 92 -19.98 4.15 5.77
C ASP A 92 -19.33 4.68 7.05
N ALA A 93 -19.51 3.96 8.17
CA ALA A 93 -18.93 4.35 9.45
C ALA A 93 -17.39 4.29 9.42
N LEU A 94 -16.82 3.22 8.88
CA LEU A 94 -15.38 3.03 8.79
C LEU A 94 -14.74 4.02 7.80
N GLY A 95 -15.36 4.26 6.64
CA GLY A 95 -14.92 5.28 5.68
C GLY A 95 -14.93 6.69 6.28
N SER A 96 -15.94 7.01 7.10
CA SER A 96 -15.99 8.27 7.85
C SER A 96 -14.86 8.38 8.87
N LEU A 97 -14.52 7.29 9.55
CA LEU A 97 -13.40 7.28 10.50
C LEU A 97 -12.04 7.43 9.77
N VAL A 98 -11.86 6.78 8.63
CA VAL A 98 -10.66 6.95 7.77
C VAL A 98 -10.52 8.42 7.38
N SER A 99 -11.60 9.06 6.92
CA SER A 99 -11.57 10.47 6.52
C SER A 99 -11.30 11.41 7.69
N LEU A 100 -11.92 11.16 8.84
CA LEU A 100 -11.72 11.97 10.05
C LEU A 100 -10.28 11.90 10.57
N GLU A 101 -9.66 10.72 10.56
CA GLU A 101 -8.36 10.47 11.18
C GLU A 101 -7.20 10.80 10.23
N MET A 102 -7.33 10.45 8.95
CA MET A 102 -6.27 10.64 7.95
C MET A 102 -6.37 11.99 7.22
N GLY A 103 -7.56 12.50 7.01
CA GLY A 103 -7.80 13.75 6.32
C GLY A 103 -8.18 13.64 4.85
N LYS A 104 -8.27 12.43 4.26
CA LYS A 104 -8.79 12.24 2.90
C LYS A 104 -10.30 12.45 2.86
N ILE A 105 -10.84 12.89 1.72
CA ILE A 105 -12.27 13.15 1.58
C ILE A 105 -13.12 11.89 1.77
N LYS A 106 -14.40 12.06 2.11
CA LYS A 106 -15.32 10.95 2.43
C LYS A 106 -15.37 9.89 1.34
N GLN A 107 -15.41 10.31 0.07
CA GLN A 107 -15.44 9.40 -1.07
C GLN A 107 -14.17 8.53 -1.14
N GLU A 108 -13.02 9.08 -0.81
CA GLU A 108 -11.75 8.34 -0.75
C GLU A 108 -11.70 7.39 0.47
N GLY A 109 -12.25 7.82 1.61
CA GLY A 109 -12.39 6.96 2.79
C GLY A 109 -13.29 5.75 2.54
N ASP A 110 -14.44 5.96 1.89
CA ASP A 110 -15.36 4.88 1.48
C ASP A 110 -14.74 3.98 0.42
N GLY A 111 -14.00 4.57 -0.52
CA GLY A 111 -13.25 3.84 -1.54
C GLY A 111 -12.22 2.91 -0.94
N GLU A 112 -11.52 3.36 0.09
CA GLU A 112 -10.52 2.54 0.78
C GLU A 112 -11.14 1.32 1.49
N VAL A 113 -12.30 1.49 2.12
CA VAL A 113 -13.04 0.36 2.70
C VAL A 113 -13.59 -0.55 1.59
N GLN A 114 -13.99 0.01 0.43
CA GLN A 114 -14.37 -0.81 -0.72
C GLN A 114 -13.22 -1.69 -1.19
N GLU A 115 -12.01 -1.18 -1.26
CA GLU A 115 -10.82 -1.99 -1.61
C GLU A 115 -10.60 -3.15 -0.64
N MET A 116 -10.89 -2.98 0.68
CA MET A 116 -10.86 -4.10 1.63
C MET A 116 -11.88 -5.18 1.29
N ILE A 117 -13.08 -4.77 0.87
CA ILE A 117 -14.17 -5.68 0.49
C ILE A 117 -13.80 -6.42 -0.80
N ASP A 118 -13.30 -5.70 -1.78
CA ASP A 118 -12.95 -6.25 -3.09
C ASP A 118 -11.81 -7.26 -3.00
N ILE A 119 -10.78 -7.00 -2.17
CA ILE A 119 -9.71 -7.99 -1.94
C ILE A 119 -10.19 -9.19 -1.12
N ALA A 120 -11.19 -9.03 -0.24
CA ALA A 120 -11.81 -10.17 0.43
C ALA A 120 -12.52 -11.07 -0.59
N ASP A 121 -13.31 -10.48 -1.50
CA ASP A 121 -14.00 -11.20 -2.58
C ASP A 121 -12.99 -11.90 -3.52
N PHE A 122 -11.90 -11.22 -3.89
CA PHE A 122 -10.81 -11.81 -4.68
C PHE A 122 -10.16 -12.99 -3.94
N ALA A 123 -9.85 -12.85 -2.65
CA ALA A 123 -9.23 -13.88 -1.84
C ALA A 123 -10.10 -15.15 -1.74
N VAL A 124 -11.42 -15.02 -1.70
CA VAL A 124 -12.36 -16.16 -1.73
C VAL A 124 -12.16 -17.00 -2.99
N GLY A 125 -12.13 -16.37 -4.15
CA GLY A 125 -11.85 -17.04 -5.43
C GLY A 125 -10.45 -17.66 -5.44
N GLN A 126 -9.45 -16.87 -5.04
CA GLN A 126 -8.04 -17.28 -5.01
C GLN A 126 -7.80 -18.48 -4.06
N SER A 127 -8.59 -18.64 -3.00
CA SER A 127 -8.47 -19.77 -2.07
C SER A 127 -8.59 -21.16 -2.72
N ARG A 128 -9.19 -21.22 -3.92
CA ARG A 128 -9.34 -22.44 -4.74
C ARG A 128 -8.28 -22.54 -5.83
N MET A 129 -7.42 -21.53 -6.00
CA MET A 129 -6.44 -21.40 -7.09
C MET A 129 -4.99 -21.28 -6.59
N LEU A 130 -4.67 -21.87 -5.43
CA LEU A 130 -3.31 -21.95 -4.89
C LEU A 130 -2.57 -23.15 -5.51
N TYR A 131 -2.45 -23.17 -6.83
CA TYR A 131 -1.96 -24.31 -7.59
C TYR A 131 -0.45 -24.27 -7.85
N GLY A 132 0.16 -25.47 -7.94
CA GLY A 132 1.51 -25.66 -8.42
C GLY A 132 1.53 -26.25 -9.84
N LYS A 133 2.74 -26.50 -10.33
CA LYS A 133 2.98 -27.06 -11.65
C LYS A 133 3.30 -28.55 -11.54
N THR A 134 2.80 -29.37 -12.48
CA THR A 134 3.27 -30.74 -12.70
C THR A 134 4.18 -30.74 -13.94
N MET A 135 5.34 -31.38 -13.86
CA MET A 135 6.31 -31.47 -14.93
C MET A 135 6.83 -32.89 -15.10
N HIS A 136 7.33 -33.18 -16.29
CA HIS A 136 7.94 -34.50 -16.58
C HIS A 136 9.26 -34.65 -15.83
N SER A 137 9.52 -35.92 -15.36
CA SER A 137 10.80 -36.27 -14.81
C SER A 137 11.74 -36.74 -15.92
N GLU A 138 13.04 -36.56 -15.74
CA GLU A 138 14.10 -37.15 -16.57
C GLU A 138 14.29 -38.65 -16.33
N ARG A 139 13.63 -39.21 -15.29
CA ARG A 139 13.74 -40.61 -14.90
C ARG A 139 12.45 -41.36 -15.19
N MET A 140 12.54 -42.61 -15.64
CA MET A 140 11.37 -43.46 -15.76
C MET A 140 10.71 -43.70 -14.40
N ASP A 141 9.40 -43.84 -14.39
CA ASP A 141 8.58 -44.12 -13.21
C ASP A 141 8.74 -43.09 -12.07
N HIS A 142 9.02 -41.84 -12.45
CA HIS A 142 9.05 -40.70 -11.53
C HIS A 142 8.08 -39.64 -11.95
N ARG A 143 7.54 -38.91 -10.95
CA ARG A 143 6.69 -37.74 -11.16
C ARG A 143 7.29 -36.56 -10.40
N MET A 144 7.39 -35.41 -11.09
CA MET A 144 7.79 -34.16 -10.50
C MET A 144 6.60 -33.19 -10.44
N TYR A 145 6.52 -32.42 -9.35
CA TYR A 145 5.55 -31.36 -9.21
C TYR A 145 6.03 -30.31 -8.22
N GLU A 146 5.48 -29.11 -8.33
CA GLU A 146 5.64 -28.04 -7.35
C GLU A 146 4.35 -27.86 -6.57
N GLN A 147 4.47 -27.56 -5.29
CA GLN A 147 3.35 -27.15 -4.44
C GLN A 147 3.76 -26.00 -3.54
N TRP A 148 2.77 -25.31 -3.01
CA TRP A 148 2.95 -24.14 -2.20
C TRP A 148 2.47 -24.40 -0.77
N HIS A 149 3.23 -23.92 0.20
CA HIS A 149 2.94 -24.06 1.63
C HIS A 149 3.01 -22.73 2.33
N SER A 150 2.20 -22.54 3.35
CA SER A 150 2.20 -21.37 4.22
C SER A 150 3.60 -21.04 4.75
N LEU A 151 3.91 -19.76 4.91
CA LEU A 151 5.20 -19.30 5.46
C LEU A 151 5.23 -19.33 6.98
N GLY A 152 4.21 -18.78 7.64
CA GLY A 152 4.23 -18.61 9.08
C GLY A 152 3.47 -17.38 9.55
N ILE A 153 4.13 -16.55 10.33
CA ILE A 153 3.60 -15.25 10.74
C ILE A 153 4.03 -14.21 9.70
N VAL A 154 3.08 -13.47 9.17
CA VAL A 154 3.33 -12.31 8.30
C VAL A 154 3.23 -11.04 9.13
N GLY A 155 4.31 -10.25 9.18
CA GLY A 155 4.29 -8.92 9.76
C GLY A 155 3.85 -7.90 8.72
N VAL A 156 2.80 -7.13 8.98
CA VAL A 156 2.35 -6.05 8.08
C VAL A 156 2.54 -4.72 8.78
N ILE A 157 3.39 -3.86 8.23
CA ILE A 157 3.61 -2.48 8.68
C ILE A 157 3.00 -1.56 7.63
N SER A 158 1.84 -0.98 7.94
CA SER A 158 1.11 -0.11 7.01
C SER A 158 1.38 1.38 7.26
N ALA A 159 1.29 2.18 6.21
CA ALA A 159 1.45 3.63 6.23
C ALA A 159 0.14 4.35 6.62
N PHE A 160 0.23 5.65 6.85
CA PHE A 160 -0.91 6.45 7.30
C PHE A 160 -1.92 6.78 6.19
N ASN A 161 -1.45 6.83 4.95
CA ASN A 161 -2.22 7.35 3.81
C ASN A 161 -3.27 6.37 3.26
N PHE A 162 -3.06 5.06 3.47
CA PHE A 162 -4.03 4.00 3.24
C PHE A 162 -4.07 3.11 4.50
N PRO A 163 -4.69 3.63 5.58
CA PRO A 163 -4.61 3.00 6.89
C PRO A 163 -5.21 1.60 6.97
N VAL A 164 -6.15 1.23 6.10
CA VAL A 164 -6.87 -0.04 6.18
C VAL A 164 -6.77 -0.90 4.92
N ALA A 165 -6.81 -0.33 3.72
CA ALA A 165 -6.82 -1.08 2.46
C ALA A 165 -5.55 -1.92 2.27
N VAL A 166 -4.38 -1.31 2.42
CA VAL A 166 -3.08 -2.00 2.23
C VAL A 166 -2.88 -3.14 3.22
N TRP A 167 -3.38 -2.99 4.47
CA TRP A 167 -3.40 -4.11 5.39
C TRP A 167 -4.26 -5.26 4.85
N ALA A 168 -5.45 -4.98 4.36
CA ALA A 168 -6.36 -6.00 3.85
C ALA A 168 -5.79 -6.72 2.61
N TRP A 169 -5.12 -5.98 1.70
CA TRP A 169 -4.43 -6.57 0.55
C TRP A 169 -3.44 -7.65 0.95
N ASN A 170 -2.72 -7.42 2.04
CA ASN A 170 -1.78 -8.39 2.62
C ASN A 170 -2.49 -9.46 3.45
N ALA A 171 -3.35 -9.04 4.39
CA ALA A 171 -3.89 -9.92 5.43
C ALA A 171 -4.83 -11.00 4.88
N PHE A 172 -5.71 -10.65 3.96
CA PHE A 172 -6.68 -11.62 3.42
C PHE A 172 -6.01 -12.64 2.51
N ILE A 173 -5.03 -12.22 1.73
CA ILE A 173 -4.23 -13.15 0.91
C ILE A 173 -3.35 -14.05 1.79
N ALA A 174 -2.69 -13.50 2.80
CA ALA A 174 -1.92 -14.29 3.77
C ALA A 174 -2.81 -15.30 4.51
N ALA A 175 -4.03 -14.89 4.93
CA ALA A 175 -4.96 -15.78 5.60
C ALA A 175 -5.37 -16.97 4.75
N ILE A 176 -5.73 -16.77 3.47
CA ILE A 176 -6.07 -17.90 2.57
C ILE A 176 -4.85 -18.75 2.23
N ALA A 177 -3.65 -18.18 2.22
CA ALA A 177 -2.39 -18.93 2.11
C ALA A 177 -2.12 -19.82 3.35
N GLY A 178 -2.79 -19.54 4.47
CA GLY A 178 -2.71 -20.31 5.73
C GLY A 178 -1.73 -19.72 6.74
N ASP A 179 -1.36 -18.46 6.57
CA ASP A 179 -0.52 -17.69 7.49
C ASP A 179 -1.36 -16.99 8.56
N THR A 180 -0.72 -16.58 9.63
CA THR A 180 -1.26 -15.61 10.59
C THR A 180 -0.62 -14.25 10.37
N VAL A 181 -1.32 -13.18 10.74
CA VAL A 181 -0.87 -11.81 10.47
C VAL A 181 -0.77 -11.02 11.77
N ILE A 182 0.36 -10.34 11.94
CA ILE A 182 0.54 -9.33 12.98
C ILE A 182 0.63 -7.97 12.29
N TRP A 183 -0.33 -7.11 12.60
CA TRP A 183 -0.44 -5.77 12.03
C TRP A 183 0.17 -4.72 12.94
N LYS A 184 1.10 -3.95 12.40
CA LYS A 184 1.60 -2.72 13.01
C LYS A 184 1.16 -1.53 12.14
N PRO A 185 0.05 -0.88 12.45
CA PRO A 185 -0.41 0.30 11.71
C PRO A 185 0.48 1.52 11.97
N SER A 186 0.30 2.56 11.15
CA SER A 186 0.90 3.87 11.41
C SER A 186 0.43 4.44 12.75
N SER A 187 1.34 5.01 13.51
CA SER A 187 0.99 5.72 14.75
C SER A 187 0.26 7.06 14.53
N SER A 188 0.18 7.54 13.29
CA SER A 188 -0.58 8.76 12.97
C SER A 188 -2.09 8.52 12.84
N VAL A 189 -2.50 7.27 12.57
CA VAL A 189 -3.89 6.88 12.27
C VAL A 189 -4.23 5.53 12.94
N PRO A 190 -4.17 5.44 14.29
CA PRO A 190 -4.34 4.17 14.99
C PRO A 190 -5.80 3.72 15.16
N LEU A 191 -6.79 4.64 15.15
CA LEU A 191 -8.17 4.33 15.49
C LEU A 191 -8.87 3.49 14.41
N THR A 192 -8.59 3.76 13.14
CA THR A 192 -9.10 2.97 12.02
C THR A 192 -8.64 1.50 12.13
N ALA A 193 -7.40 1.28 12.57
CA ALA A 193 -6.86 -0.05 12.76
C ALA A 193 -7.51 -0.77 13.97
N VAL A 194 -7.79 -0.06 15.06
CA VAL A 194 -8.55 -0.60 16.21
C VAL A 194 -9.95 -1.05 15.75
N ALA A 195 -10.65 -0.22 14.98
CA ALA A 195 -11.98 -0.55 14.45
C ALA A 195 -11.96 -1.81 13.56
N VAL A 196 -11.03 -1.87 12.61
CA VAL A 196 -10.87 -3.04 11.72
C VAL A 196 -10.54 -4.31 12.50
N GLN A 197 -9.62 -4.23 13.47
CA GLN A 197 -9.29 -5.39 14.31
C GLN A 197 -10.51 -5.86 15.11
N SER A 198 -11.34 -4.95 15.62
CA SER A 198 -12.58 -5.30 16.36
C SER A 198 -13.58 -6.01 15.47
N ILE A 199 -13.81 -5.51 14.25
CA ILE A 199 -14.68 -6.16 13.25
C ILE A 199 -14.17 -7.56 12.91
N CYS A 200 -12.88 -7.74 12.67
CA CYS A 200 -12.28 -9.05 12.40
C CYS A 200 -12.36 -9.98 13.61
N ASN A 201 -12.22 -9.46 14.84
CA ASN A 201 -12.35 -10.25 16.06
C ASN A 201 -13.74 -10.88 16.20
N GLU A 202 -14.80 -10.11 15.94
CA GLU A 202 -16.19 -10.60 16.02
C GLU A 202 -16.41 -11.77 15.04
N VAL A 203 -15.89 -11.65 13.81
CA VAL A 203 -16.00 -12.72 12.81
C VAL A 203 -15.17 -13.95 13.22
N MET A 204 -13.94 -13.75 13.69
CA MET A 204 -13.11 -14.87 14.17
C MET A 204 -13.78 -15.61 15.33
N GLU A 205 -14.29 -14.88 16.32
CA GLU A 205 -14.93 -15.45 17.51
C GLU A 205 -16.18 -16.24 17.15
N LYS A 206 -17.06 -15.69 16.30
CA LYS A 206 -18.27 -16.35 15.79
C LYS A 206 -17.97 -17.69 15.12
N ASN A 207 -16.79 -17.82 14.50
CA ASN A 207 -16.36 -19.05 13.83
C ASN A 207 -15.43 -19.94 14.68
N GLY A 208 -15.26 -19.65 15.97
CA GLY A 208 -14.40 -20.42 16.87
C GLY A 208 -12.90 -20.28 16.61
N TYR A 209 -12.48 -19.22 15.91
CA TYR A 209 -11.08 -18.90 15.66
C TYR A 209 -10.61 -17.74 16.53
N SER A 210 -9.29 -17.63 16.72
CA SER A 210 -8.65 -16.50 17.36
C SER A 210 -7.22 -16.36 16.86
N GLY A 211 -6.70 -15.13 16.80
CA GLY A 211 -5.28 -14.87 16.53
C GLY A 211 -4.81 -15.16 15.11
N ILE A 212 -5.74 -15.30 14.13
CA ILE A 212 -5.38 -15.27 12.71
C ILE A 212 -4.90 -13.88 12.36
N PHE A 213 -5.63 -12.86 12.81
CA PHE A 213 -5.23 -11.46 12.77
C PHE A 213 -5.02 -10.92 14.19
N SER A 214 -3.88 -10.26 14.38
CA SER A 214 -3.46 -9.63 15.63
C SER A 214 -2.94 -8.24 15.34
N ILE A 215 -2.99 -7.32 16.30
CA ILE A 215 -2.54 -5.94 16.15
C ILE A 215 -1.58 -5.53 17.26
N VAL A 216 -0.55 -4.74 16.89
CA VAL A 216 0.46 -4.17 17.80
C VAL A 216 0.69 -2.69 17.45
N ILE A 217 -0.03 -1.79 18.10
CA ILE A 217 0.08 -0.35 17.89
C ILE A 217 1.23 0.20 18.74
N GLY A 218 2.18 0.87 18.09
CA GLY A 218 3.33 1.48 18.77
C GLY A 218 4.22 2.24 17.79
N LYS A 219 5.22 2.94 18.32
CA LYS A 219 6.17 3.71 17.52
C LYS A 219 7.00 2.79 16.62
N GLY A 220 7.41 3.30 15.45
CA GLY A 220 8.32 2.61 14.54
C GLY A 220 9.66 2.25 15.20
N SER A 221 10.20 3.19 16.01
CA SER A 221 11.47 3.01 16.73
C SER A 221 11.45 2.00 17.89
N THR A 222 10.28 1.47 18.26
CA THR A 222 10.14 0.45 19.31
C THR A 222 9.51 -0.82 18.72
N ILE A 223 8.19 -0.87 18.64
CA ILE A 223 7.44 -2.04 18.12
C ILE A 223 7.77 -2.35 16.66
N GLY A 224 7.98 -1.30 15.84
CA GLY A 224 8.43 -1.49 14.44
C GLY A 224 9.79 -2.17 14.35
N GLU A 225 10.77 -1.67 15.09
CA GLU A 225 12.11 -2.28 15.15
C GLU A 225 12.07 -3.71 15.70
N LYS A 226 11.27 -3.96 16.74
CA LYS A 226 11.12 -5.29 17.30
C LYS A 226 10.56 -6.26 16.26
N LEU A 227 9.53 -5.85 15.49
CA LEU A 227 8.89 -6.67 14.47
C LEU A 227 9.85 -7.03 13.32
N ILE A 228 10.62 -6.08 12.79
CA ILE A 228 11.52 -6.35 11.66
C ILE A 228 12.75 -7.19 12.07
N ASN A 229 13.11 -7.17 13.34
CA ASN A 229 14.21 -7.99 13.89
C ASN A 229 13.75 -9.41 14.32
N ASP A 230 12.45 -9.65 14.48
CA ASP A 230 11.93 -10.91 14.99
C ASP A 230 12.07 -12.06 13.98
N ARG A 231 12.87 -13.06 14.32
CA ARG A 231 13.12 -14.26 13.50
C ARG A 231 11.90 -15.17 13.35
N GLN A 232 10.88 -15.02 14.18
CA GLN A 232 9.63 -15.77 14.07
C GLN A 232 8.70 -15.24 12.96
N ILE A 233 9.04 -14.07 12.39
CA ILE A 233 8.28 -13.42 11.32
C ILE A 233 9.04 -13.60 9.99
N PRO A 234 8.80 -14.65 9.21
CA PRO A 234 9.55 -14.94 7.98
C PRO A 234 9.29 -13.94 6.84
N LEU A 235 8.17 -13.24 6.84
CA LEU A 235 7.80 -12.22 5.85
C LEU A 235 7.37 -10.94 6.54
N VAL A 236 7.95 -9.82 6.12
CA VAL A 236 7.50 -8.47 6.49
C VAL A 236 7.04 -7.73 5.23
N SER A 237 5.77 -7.37 5.19
CA SER A 237 5.27 -6.35 4.26
C SER A 237 5.41 -4.99 4.91
N PHE A 238 6.06 -4.07 4.22
CA PHE A 238 6.31 -2.72 4.71
C PHE A 238 5.92 -1.68 3.66
N THR A 239 5.00 -0.80 4.04
CA THR A 239 4.61 0.37 3.26
C THR A 239 5.10 1.64 3.95
N GLY A 240 5.88 2.46 3.25
CA GLY A 240 6.43 3.69 3.83
C GLY A 240 7.44 4.40 2.94
N SER A 241 8.32 5.23 3.53
CA SER A 241 9.33 5.97 2.77
C SER A 241 10.48 5.07 2.28
N CYS A 242 11.10 5.42 1.14
CA CYS A 242 12.28 4.72 0.60
C CYS A 242 13.41 4.62 1.64
N LYS A 243 13.64 5.67 2.44
CA LYS A 243 14.64 5.66 3.53
C LYS A 243 14.38 4.55 4.54
N MET A 244 13.13 4.42 5.01
CA MET A 244 12.77 3.37 5.98
C MET A 244 12.71 2.00 5.32
N GLY A 245 12.27 1.91 4.06
CA GLY A 245 12.29 0.67 3.30
C GLY A 245 13.69 0.07 3.16
N ARG A 246 14.72 0.89 2.92
CA ARG A 246 16.12 0.44 2.91
C ARG A 246 16.55 -0.14 4.27
N HIS A 247 16.15 0.49 5.38
CA HIS A 247 16.42 0.01 6.71
C HIS A 247 15.73 -1.34 6.97
N VAL A 248 14.44 -1.44 6.68
CA VAL A 248 13.65 -2.68 6.82
C VAL A 248 14.24 -3.80 5.97
N SER A 249 14.52 -3.53 4.69
CA SER A 249 15.11 -4.50 3.76
C SER A 249 16.43 -5.07 4.30
N LYS A 250 17.35 -4.18 4.71
CA LYS A 250 18.65 -4.58 5.25
C LYS A 250 18.51 -5.43 6.53
N THR A 251 17.63 -5.03 7.44
CA THR A 251 17.41 -5.71 8.72
C THR A 251 16.80 -7.10 8.49
N VAL A 252 15.74 -7.18 7.69
CA VAL A 252 15.04 -8.45 7.42
C VAL A 252 15.91 -9.40 6.60
N ALA A 253 16.64 -8.91 5.58
CA ALA A 253 17.57 -9.72 4.80
C ALA A 253 18.73 -10.24 5.66
N GLY A 254 19.24 -9.45 6.62
CA GLY A 254 20.29 -9.85 7.56
C GLY A 254 19.93 -11.07 8.42
N ARG A 255 18.64 -11.39 8.56
CA ARG A 255 18.15 -12.58 9.26
C ARG A 255 17.54 -13.63 8.33
N PHE A 256 17.75 -13.51 7.02
CA PHE A 256 17.18 -14.35 5.95
C PHE A 256 15.65 -14.34 5.86
N GLY A 257 14.99 -13.28 6.35
CA GLY A 257 13.57 -13.03 6.15
C GLY A 257 13.29 -12.51 4.74
N LYS A 258 12.02 -12.55 4.35
CA LYS A 258 11.52 -11.99 3.09
C LYS A 258 10.85 -10.64 3.34
N THR A 259 10.83 -9.80 2.31
CA THR A 259 10.11 -8.52 2.35
C THR A 259 9.20 -8.37 1.13
N ILE A 260 8.06 -7.70 1.33
CA ILE A 260 7.32 -6.97 0.32
C ILE A 260 7.50 -5.49 0.68
N LEU A 261 8.00 -4.69 -0.23
CA LEU A 261 8.32 -3.29 0.02
C LEU A 261 7.53 -2.42 -0.95
N GLU A 262 6.61 -1.63 -0.41
CA GLU A 262 5.82 -0.64 -1.13
C GLU A 262 6.20 0.75 -0.62
N LEU A 263 7.10 1.39 -1.36
CA LEU A 263 7.73 2.62 -0.95
C LEU A 263 7.24 3.81 -1.78
N GLY A 264 8.00 4.93 -1.73
CA GLY A 264 7.67 6.13 -2.46
C GLY A 264 7.63 5.94 -3.98
N GLY A 265 6.91 6.84 -4.65
CA GLY A 265 6.81 6.92 -6.10
C GLY A 265 6.96 8.38 -6.57
N ASN A 266 7.67 8.58 -7.66
CA ASN A 266 7.80 9.89 -8.31
C ASN A 266 7.15 9.85 -9.70
N ASN A 267 5.86 9.54 -9.69
CA ASN A 267 5.10 9.07 -10.84
C ASN A 267 4.94 10.17 -11.90
N ALA A 268 5.22 9.81 -13.15
CA ALA A 268 5.02 10.69 -14.28
C ALA A 268 3.77 10.32 -15.09
N LEU A 269 3.05 11.36 -15.54
CA LEU A 269 2.02 11.27 -16.56
C LEU A 269 2.54 11.98 -17.80
N ILE A 270 2.65 11.27 -18.92
CA ILE A 270 3.12 11.80 -20.20
C ILE A 270 1.90 12.24 -21.02
N VAL A 271 1.92 13.47 -21.52
CA VAL A 271 0.91 14.03 -22.42
C VAL A 271 1.51 14.18 -23.80
N ASP A 272 1.19 13.25 -24.69
CA ASP A 272 1.60 13.25 -26.09
C ASP A 272 0.87 14.34 -26.88
N GLU A 273 1.42 14.75 -28.04
CA GLU A 273 0.80 15.77 -28.92
C GLU A 273 -0.60 15.38 -29.41
N THR A 274 -0.93 14.07 -29.40
CA THR A 274 -2.22 13.52 -29.82
C THR A 274 -3.20 13.30 -28.66
N ALA A 275 -2.80 13.65 -27.43
CA ALA A 275 -3.58 13.36 -26.23
C ALA A 275 -4.94 14.08 -26.22
N ASN A 276 -5.98 13.39 -25.75
CA ASN A 276 -7.29 13.99 -25.53
C ASN A 276 -7.30 14.75 -24.19
N MET A 277 -7.33 16.08 -24.24
CA MET A 277 -7.32 16.95 -23.07
C MET A 277 -8.50 16.75 -22.13
N ASP A 278 -9.67 16.30 -22.63
CA ASP A 278 -10.85 16.03 -21.79
C ASP A 278 -10.64 14.81 -20.88
N LEU A 279 -9.72 13.91 -21.22
CA LEU A 279 -9.28 12.81 -20.36
C LEU A 279 -8.08 13.22 -19.49
N VAL A 280 -7.14 14.00 -20.05
CA VAL A 280 -5.91 14.42 -19.36
C VAL A 280 -6.20 15.26 -18.14
N ILE A 281 -7.03 16.32 -18.28
CA ILE A 281 -7.24 17.27 -17.18
C ILE A 281 -7.81 16.61 -15.93
N PRO A 282 -8.93 15.85 -15.97
CA PRO A 282 -9.45 15.21 -14.77
C PRO A 282 -8.49 14.16 -14.20
N ALA A 283 -7.77 13.41 -15.05
CA ALA A 283 -6.79 12.42 -14.59
C ALA A 283 -5.60 13.06 -13.85
N VAL A 284 -5.08 14.18 -14.36
CA VAL A 284 -3.98 14.93 -13.73
C VAL A 284 -4.45 15.54 -12.41
N VAL A 285 -5.62 16.21 -12.38
CA VAL A 285 -6.14 16.84 -11.16
C VAL A 285 -6.38 15.78 -10.09
N PHE A 286 -7.09 14.71 -10.42
CA PHE A 286 -7.34 13.62 -9.46
C PHE A 286 -6.03 12.98 -8.99
N GLY A 287 -5.09 12.70 -9.90
CA GLY A 287 -3.82 12.06 -9.57
C GLY A 287 -2.92 12.91 -8.69
N ALA A 288 -2.91 14.24 -8.85
CA ALA A 288 -2.04 15.15 -8.12
C ALA A 288 -2.66 15.69 -6.82
N VAL A 289 -3.98 15.90 -6.80
CA VAL A 289 -4.71 16.54 -5.70
C VAL A 289 -5.34 15.51 -4.75
N GLY A 290 -5.71 14.33 -5.26
CA GLY A 290 -6.31 13.26 -4.46
C GLY A 290 -5.49 12.96 -3.20
N THR A 291 -6.16 12.79 -2.08
CA THR A 291 -5.56 12.62 -0.74
C THR A 291 -4.53 13.71 -0.39
N ALA A 292 -4.72 14.93 -0.93
CA ALA A 292 -3.78 16.06 -0.83
C ALA A 292 -2.35 15.68 -1.29
N GLY A 293 -2.23 14.92 -2.40
CA GLY A 293 -0.95 14.44 -2.93
C GLY A 293 -0.24 13.40 -2.06
N GLN A 294 -0.92 12.82 -1.06
CA GLN A 294 -0.32 11.86 -0.13
C GLN A 294 -0.60 10.40 -0.52
N ARG A 295 -0.50 10.09 -1.82
CA ARG A 295 -0.50 8.70 -2.32
C ARG A 295 0.87 8.35 -2.88
N CYS A 296 1.29 7.10 -2.72
CA CYS A 296 2.49 6.59 -3.39
C CYS A 296 2.35 6.66 -4.92
N THR A 297 1.12 6.54 -5.44
CA THR A 297 0.78 6.66 -6.87
C THR A 297 0.40 8.07 -7.31
N SER A 298 0.50 9.11 -6.46
CA SER A 298 0.19 10.49 -6.87
C SER A 298 1.00 10.90 -8.11
N THR A 299 0.35 11.57 -9.05
CA THR A 299 1.04 12.22 -10.17
C THR A 299 1.90 13.35 -9.63
N ARG A 300 3.21 13.22 -9.73
CA ARG A 300 4.20 14.22 -9.26
C ARG A 300 4.74 15.05 -10.41
N ARG A 301 4.89 14.44 -11.59
CA ARG A 301 5.44 15.05 -12.79
C ARG A 301 4.46 14.85 -13.94
N VAL A 302 4.15 15.91 -14.67
CA VAL A 302 3.51 15.81 -15.98
C VAL A 302 4.54 16.21 -17.03
N LEU A 303 4.91 15.24 -17.83
CA LEU A 303 5.77 15.47 -19.00
C LEU A 303 4.85 15.82 -20.17
N VAL A 304 4.99 17.00 -20.74
CA VAL A 304 4.05 17.56 -21.71
C VAL A 304 4.75 17.82 -23.03
N HIS A 305 4.23 17.27 -24.13
CA HIS A 305 4.74 17.61 -25.45
C HIS A 305 4.62 19.12 -25.70
N GLN A 306 5.68 19.74 -26.21
CA GLN A 306 5.80 21.21 -26.35
C GLN A 306 4.59 21.83 -27.05
N LYS A 307 4.02 21.16 -28.06
CA LYS A 307 2.83 21.64 -28.81
C LYS A 307 1.56 21.77 -27.94
N CYS A 308 1.46 21.03 -26.84
CA CYS A 308 0.29 21.03 -25.96
C CYS A 308 0.52 21.79 -24.66
N TYR A 309 1.74 22.28 -24.42
CA TYR A 309 2.16 22.79 -23.11
C TYR A 309 1.30 23.97 -22.64
N ASP A 310 1.15 25.03 -23.46
CA ASP A 310 0.44 26.24 -23.07
C ASP A 310 -1.07 25.97 -22.84
N GLU A 311 -1.67 25.14 -23.71
CA GLU A 311 -3.07 24.72 -23.55
C GLU A 311 -3.27 23.96 -22.25
N LEU A 312 -2.41 22.97 -21.96
CA LEU A 312 -2.49 22.18 -20.72
C LEU A 312 -2.33 23.06 -19.48
N VAL A 313 -1.31 23.92 -19.46
CA VAL A 313 -1.06 24.86 -18.35
C VAL A 313 -2.29 25.71 -18.08
N SER A 314 -2.87 26.34 -19.12
CA SER A 314 -4.05 27.18 -18.97
C SER A 314 -5.23 26.42 -18.38
N LYS A 315 -5.52 25.22 -18.89
CA LYS A 315 -6.61 24.36 -18.41
C LYS A 315 -6.38 23.87 -16.97
N LEU A 316 -5.14 23.49 -16.60
CA LEU A 316 -4.81 23.05 -15.25
C LEU A 316 -4.90 24.18 -14.23
N VAL A 317 -4.40 25.38 -14.55
CA VAL A 317 -4.54 26.56 -13.67
C VAL A 317 -6.02 26.86 -13.38
N HIS A 318 -6.87 26.80 -14.42
CA HIS A 318 -8.30 26.96 -14.25
C HIS A 318 -8.91 25.87 -13.36
N ALA A 319 -8.57 24.60 -13.61
CA ALA A 319 -9.09 23.47 -12.82
C ALA A 319 -8.63 23.50 -11.35
N TYR A 320 -7.37 23.86 -11.08
CA TYR A 320 -6.83 24.02 -9.73
C TYR A 320 -7.52 25.14 -8.96
N GLY A 321 -7.95 26.21 -9.65
CA GLY A 321 -8.76 27.29 -9.07
C GLY A 321 -10.15 26.82 -8.55
N GLN A 322 -10.63 25.69 -9.00
CA GLN A 322 -11.91 25.11 -8.59
C GLN A 322 -11.77 24.07 -7.46
N VAL A 323 -10.56 23.70 -7.06
CA VAL A 323 -10.33 22.71 -6.00
C VAL A 323 -10.70 23.30 -4.65
N GLN A 324 -11.85 22.90 -4.13
CA GLN A 324 -12.30 23.29 -2.80
C GLN A 324 -11.58 22.45 -1.73
N SER A 325 -10.79 23.11 -0.87
CA SER A 325 -10.17 22.46 0.29
C SER A 325 -10.96 22.76 1.56
N GLY A 326 -11.30 21.71 2.31
CA GLY A 326 -12.17 21.86 3.48
C GLY A 326 -12.18 20.64 4.40
N ASP A 327 -13.19 20.57 5.26
CA ASP A 327 -13.43 19.41 6.12
C ASP A 327 -13.62 18.15 5.25
N PRO A 328 -12.85 17.08 5.49
CA PRO A 328 -12.96 15.84 4.70
C PRO A 328 -14.34 15.19 4.71
N LEU A 329 -15.14 15.44 5.74
CA LEU A 329 -16.51 14.91 5.88
C LEU A 329 -17.59 15.80 5.22
N ASP A 330 -17.20 16.94 4.69
CA ASP A 330 -18.10 17.80 3.91
C ASP A 330 -18.14 17.30 2.44
N SER A 331 -19.35 17.14 1.91
CA SER A 331 -19.61 16.64 0.56
C SER A 331 -19.00 17.48 -0.57
N ASP A 332 -18.84 18.79 -0.32
CA ASP A 332 -18.33 19.74 -1.31
C ASP A 332 -16.80 19.83 -1.30
N THR A 333 -16.15 19.21 -0.33
CA THR A 333 -14.69 19.19 -0.23
C THR A 333 -14.08 18.25 -1.29
N LEU A 334 -13.15 18.79 -2.09
CA LEU A 334 -12.39 18.06 -3.10
C LEU A 334 -10.97 17.71 -2.65
N MET A 335 -10.41 18.44 -1.68
CA MET A 335 -9.11 18.18 -1.10
C MET A 335 -9.12 18.43 0.42
N GLY A 336 -8.80 17.41 1.19
CA GLY A 336 -8.63 17.50 2.63
C GLY A 336 -7.26 18.10 3.05
N PRO A 337 -6.94 18.09 4.36
CA PRO A 337 -5.66 18.56 4.87
C PRO A 337 -4.53 17.54 4.65
N LEU A 338 -3.28 17.96 4.85
CA LEU A 338 -2.17 17.08 5.11
C LEU A 338 -2.33 16.40 6.48
N VAL A 339 -1.77 15.22 6.67
CA VAL A 339 -2.00 14.39 7.86
C VAL A 339 -1.54 15.04 9.18
N ASN A 340 -0.50 15.88 9.14
CA ASN A 340 0.05 16.50 10.35
C ASN A 340 0.94 17.73 10.05
N LYS A 341 1.42 18.37 11.12
CA LYS A 341 2.31 19.54 11.04
C LYS A 341 3.63 19.27 10.31
N SER A 342 4.17 18.06 10.44
CA SER A 342 5.43 17.71 9.77
C SER A 342 5.24 17.63 8.25
N ALA A 343 4.10 17.15 7.77
CA ALA A 343 3.77 17.14 6.35
C ALA A 343 3.63 18.56 5.78
N VAL A 344 3.05 19.51 6.55
CA VAL A 344 3.03 20.93 6.17
C VAL A 344 4.44 21.51 6.10
N ALA A 345 5.31 21.18 7.05
CA ALA A 345 6.69 21.63 7.03
C ALA A 345 7.46 21.08 5.82
N LEU A 346 7.22 19.81 5.45
CA LEU A 346 7.77 19.19 4.25
C LEU A 346 7.35 19.96 2.98
N PHE A 347 6.05 20.26 2.84
CA PHE A 347 5.53 21.05 1.74
C PHE A 347 6.21 22.43 1.66
N MET A 348 6.27 23.17 2.78
CA MET A 348 6.88 24.51 2.79
C MET A 348 8.39 24.48 2.52
N ASN A 349 9.10 23.44 2.93
CA ASN A 349 10.50 23.27 2.59
C ASN A 349 10.69 22.99 1.09
N ALA A 350 9.83 22.13 0.51
CA ALA A 350 9.85 21.87 -0.91
C ALA A 350 9.64 23.17 -1.74
N MET A 351 8.70 24.02 -1.33
CA MET A 351 8.48 25.30 -1.99
C MET A 351 9.72 26.20 -1.99
N LYS A 352 10.49 26.24 -0.88
CA LYS A 352 11.76 26.99 -0.82
C LYS A 352 12.83 26.41 -1.74
N GLU A 353 12.94 25.08 -1.81
CA GLU A 353 13.91 24.45 -2.71
C GLU A 353 13.52 24.63 -4.19
N ILE A 354 12.22 24.62 -4.51
CA ILE A 354 11.70 24.96 -5.85
C ILE A 354 12.12 26.39 -6.24
N GLU A 355 11.93 27.36 -5.36
CA GLU A 355 12.31 28.76 -5.60
C GLU A 355 13.82 28.90 -5.85
N LYS A 356 14.65 28.25 -5.01
CA LYS A 356 16.11 28.23 -5.18
C LYS A 356 16.56 27.59 -6.50
N SER A 357 15.85 26.57 -6.98
CA SER A 357 16.13 25.91 -8.24
C SER A 357 15.68 26.72 -9.47
N GLY A 358 15.01 27.86 -9.27
CA GLY A 358 14.50 28.70 -10.34
C GLY A 358 13.10 28.31 -10.83
N GLY A 359 12.36 27.50 -10.08
CA GLY A 359 11.02 27.07 -10.41
C GLY A 359 10.01 28.21 -10.43
N THR A 360 9.10 28.19 -11.40
CA THR A 360 8.01 29.16 -11.51
C THR A 360 6.72 28.54 -10.96
N VAL A 361 6.21 29.09 -9.87
CA VAL A 361 4.91 28.69 -9.34
C VAL A 361 3.81 29.28 -10.20
N LEU A 362 3.04 28.42 -10.86
CA LEU A 362 1.95 28.80 -11.76
C LEU A 362 0.62 28.93 -11.00
N TYR A 363 0.47 28.18 -9.91
CA TYR A 363 -0.69 28.22 -9.03
C TYR A 363 -0.33 27.74 -7.62
N GLY A 364 -0.95 28.30 -6.57
CA GLY A 364 -0.83 27.84 -5.19
C GLY A 364 0.50 28.17 -4.51
N GLY A 365 1.09 27.20 -3.84
CA GLY A 365 2.40 27.31 -3.19
C GLY A 365 2.38 27.78 -1.75
N LYS A 366 1.22 27.94 -1.13
CA LYS A 366 1.08 28.51 0.22
C LYS A 366 0.42 27.54 1.20
N LYS A 367 0.79 27.68 2.46
CA LYS A 367 -0.03 27.16 3.57
C LYS A 367 -1.27 28.03 3.71
N LYS A 368 -2.44 27.41 3.89
CA LYS A 368 -3.68 28.14 4.20
C LYS A 368 -3.67 28.62 5.65
N GLU A 369 -4.21 29.81 5.86
CA GLU A 369 -4.42 30.37 7.20
C GLU A 369 -5.58 29.64 7.91
N GLY A 370 -5.57 29.64 9.23
CA GLY A 370 -6.61 29.04 10.07
C GLY A 370 -6.18 27.76 10.79
N GLN A 371 -7.17 27.00 11.25
CA GLN A 371 -6.97 25.72 11.93
C GLN A 371 -6.70 24.60 10.92
N GLY A 372 -6.05 23.53 11.39
CA GLY A 372 -5.76 22.36 10.57
C GLY A 372 -4.48 22.49 9.75
N TYR A 373 -4.23 21.46 8.94
CA TYR A 373 -2.97 21.29 8.20
C TYR A 373 -3.16 21.48 6.69
N PHE A 374 -3.87 22.54 6.31
CA PHE A 374 -4.21 22.82 4.92
C PHE A 374 -3.09 23.53 4.18
N VAL A 375 -2.88 23.12 2.92
CA VAL A 375 -2.03 23.78 1.94
C VAL A 375 -2.80 23.98 0.64
N GLU A 376 -2.30 24.85 -0.24
CA GLU A 376 -2.87 25.00 -1.58
C GLU A 376 -2.35 23.90 -2.50
N PRO A 377 -3.19 23.32 -3.37
CA PRO A 377 -2.70 22.48 -4.46
C PRO A 377 -1.82 23.34 -5.37
N THR A 378 -0.67 22.82 -5.80
CA THR A 378 0.40 23.64 -6.36
C THR A 378 0.84 23.12 -7.72
N LEU A 379 0.93 24.04 -8.70
CA LEU A 379 1.49 23.82 -10.04
C LEU A 379 2.81 24.57 -10.18
N VAL A 380 3.84 23.87 -10.67
CA VAL A 380 5.18 24.43 -10.84
C VAL A 380 5.71 24.10 -12.23
N LYS A 381 6.18 25.10 -12.97
CA LYS A 381 7.04 24.87 -14.14
C LYS A 381 8.44 24.52 -13.64
N ALA A 382 8.97 23.38 -14.03
CA ALA A 382 10.20 22.82 -13.51
C ALA A 382 11.04 22.12 -14.58
N GLU A 383 12.27 21.80 -14.23
CA GLU A 383 13.17 20.96 -15.01
C GLU A 383 13.38 19.62 -14.29
N ASN A 384 13.38 18.51 -15.06
CA ASN A 384 13.39 17.15 -14.51
C ASN A 384 14.61 16.86 -13.64
N GLN A 385 15.77 17.45 -13.95
CA GLN A 385 17.04 17.20 -13.28
C GLN A 385 17.22 17.88 -11.92
N TRP A 386 16.31 18.75 -11.48
CA TRP A 386 16.42 19.39 -10.17
C TRP A 386 16.24 18.35 -9.06
N ASP A 387 17.08 18.39 -8.05
CA ASP A 387 17.05 17.45 -6.93
C ASP A 387 15.66 17.37 -6.30
N ILE A 388 14.99 18.52 -6.10
CA ILE A 388 13.64 18.57 -5.54
C ILE A 388 12.59 17.91 -6.43
N VAL A 389 12.80 17.82 -7.74
CA VAL A 389 11.93 17.13 -8.69
C VAL A 389 12.23 15.63 -8.70
N GLN A 390 13.49 15.24 -8.47
CA GLN A 390 13.91 13.84 -8.38
C GLN A 390 13.48 13.19 -7.06
N ASP A 391 13.36 13.97 -5.98
CA ASP A 391 12.89 13.51 -4.69
C ASP A 391 11.36 13.54 -4.58
N GLU A 392 10.79 12.53 -3.93
CA GLU A 392 9.36 12.50 -3.65
C GLU A 392 8.98 13.50 -2.56
N THR A 393 8.20 14.53 -2.91
CA THR A 393 7.51 15.38 -1.94
C THR A 393 6.09 14.87 -1.73
N PHE A 394 5.79 14.32 -0.55
CA PHE A 394 4.51 13.69 -0.24
C PHE A 394 3.44 14.75 0.13
N ALA A 395 3.13 15.62 -0.84
CA ALA A 395 2.24 16.77 -0.73
C ALA A 395 1.69 17.15 -2.13
N PRO A 396 0.67 18.01 -2.24
CA PRO A 396 0.02 18.32 -3.51
C PRO A 396 0.83 19.30 -4.36
N ILE A 397 2.02 18.91 -4.79
CA ILE A 397 2.90 19.65 -5.70
C ILE A 397 3.01 18.86 -7.00
N LEU A 398 2.70 19.51 -8.12
CA LEU A 398 2.79 18.94 -9.46
C LEU A 398 3.80 19.74 -10.31
N TYR A 399 4.77 19.04 -10.88
CA TYR A 399 5.77 19.60 -11.76
C TYR A 399 5.34 19.44 -13.22
N LEU A 400 5.38 20.53 -14.02
CA LEU A 400 5.10 20.55 -15.45
C LEU A 400 6.42 20.72 -16.20
N ILE A 401 6.76 19.74 -17.03
CA ILE A 401 8.06 19.59 -17.69
C ILE A 401 7.80 19.39 -19.18
N PRO A 402 8.27 20.31 -20.08
CA PRO A 402 8.10 20.14 -21.51
C PRO A 402 9.05 19.07 -22.08
N PHE A 403 8.66 18.44 -23.18
CA PHE A 403 9.51 17.58 -24.00
C PHE A 403 9.17 17.73 -25.49
N ASP A 404 10.09 17.30 -26.39
CA ASP A 404 9.96 17.44 -27.83
C ASP A 404 9.72 16.09 -28.56
N SER A 405 10.14 14.95 -28.00
CA SER A 405 9.97 13.63 -28.61
C SER A 405 9.57 12.55 -27.59
N MET A 406 8.95 11.48 -28.04
CA MET A 406 8.54 10.37 -27.16
C MET A 406 9.76 9.68 -26.53
N GLU A 407 10.86 9.57 -27.24
CA GLU A 407 12.11 9.03 -26.70
C GLU A 407 12.65 9.88 -25.54
N GLU A 408 12.59 11.20 -25.68
CA GLU A 408 12.94 12.13 -24.59
C GLU A 408 11.98 11.98 -23.41
N ALA A 409 10.67 11.93 -23.65
CA ALA A 409 9.68 11.74 -22.58
C ALA A 409 9.93 10.46 -21.78
N ILE A 410 10.21 9.34 -22.44
CA ILE A 410 10.53 8.06 -21.79
C ILE A 410 11.85 8.18 -21.02
N ALA A 411 12.87 8.84 -21.56
CA ALA A 411 14.14 9.06 -20.87
C ALA A 411 13.95 9.91 -19.60
N LEU A 412 13.23 11.03 -19.69
CA LEU A 412 12.91 11.89 -18.54
C LEU A 412 12.06 11.15 -17.50
N HIS A 413 11.09 10.34 -17.95
CA HIS A 413 10.27 9.52 -17.07
C HIS A 413 11.10 8.55 -16.25
N ASN A 414 12.00 7.79 -16.90
CA ASN A 414 12.78 6.73 -16.27
C ASN A 414 13.98 7.23 -15.43
N GLN A 415 14.36 8.52 -15.51
CA GLN A 415 15.51 9.09 -14.80
C GLN A 415 15.35 9.16 -13.27
N VAL A 416 14.14 9.03 -12.74
CA VAL A 416 13.93 9.06 -11.27
C VAL A 416 14.30 7.72 -10.63
N PRO A 417 14.73 7.72 -9.35
CA PRO A 417 15.11 6.47 -8.68
C PRO A 417 13.92 5.53 -8.37
N GLN A 418 12.70 6.04 -8.36
CA GLN A 418 11.49 5.24 -8.10
C GLN A 418 10.89 4.69 -9.40
N GLY A 419 10.07 3.63 -9.29
CA GLY A 419 9.38 3.03 -10.43
C GLY A 419 8.07 2.37 -10.03
N LEU A 420 7.13 3.14 -9.41
CA LEU A 420 5.85 2.58 -8.97
C LEU A 420 4.81 2.62 -10.08
N SER A 421 4.37 3.82 -10.48
CA SER A 421 3.27 4.01 -11.42
C SER A 421 3.60 5.05 -12.47
N SER A 422 3.02 4.88 -13.65
CA SER A 422 3.22 5.77 -14.80
C SER A 422 1.99 5.78 -15.70
N SER A 423 1.87 6.81 -16.52
CA SER A 423 0.77 6.92 -17.48
C SER A 423 1.22 7.65 -18.74
N LEU A 424 0.66 7.25 -19.88
CA LEU A 424 0.76 7.95 -21.16
C LEU A 424 -0.63 8.24 -21.71
N PHE A 425 -0.89 9.48 -22.06
CA PHE A 425 -2.08 9.89 -22.81
C PHE A 425 -1.73 10.11 -24.27
N THR A 426 -2.29 9.31 -25.16
CA THR A 426 -2.02 9.32 -26.59
C THR A 426 -3.16 8.66 -27.38
N THR A 427 -3.32 9.03 -28.65
CA THR A 427 -4.13 8.30 -29.63
C THR A 427 -3.26 7.51 -30.63
N SER A 428 -1.92 7.63 -30.51
CA SER A 428 -0.97 6.86 -31.34
C SER A 428 -0.80 5.45 -30.77
N VAL A 429 -1.12 4.45 -31.56
CA VAL A 429 -0.86 3.04 -31.22
C VAL A 429 0.64 2.81 -31.09
N GLU A 430 1.46 3.42 -31.94
CA GLU A 430 2.93 3.30 -31.89
C GLU A 430 3.50 3.79 -30.56
N HIS A 431 3.10 4.99 -30.12
CA HIS A 431 3.57 5.55 -28.84
C HIS A 431 3.07 4.72 -27.64
N GLY A 432 1.82 4.23 -27.72
CA GLY A 432 1.27 3.36 -26.67
C GLY A 432 2.04 2.04 -26.54
N GLU A 433 2.29 1.35 -27.66
CA GLU A 433 3.06 0.10 -27.67
C GLU A 433 4.53 0.32 -27.28
N LEU A 434 5.14 1.42 -27.71
CA LEU A 434 6.50 1.79 -27.30
C LEU A 434 6.58 1.98 -25.79
N PHE A 435 5.64 2.73 -25.19
CA PHE A 435 5.59 3.00 -23.76
C PHE A 435 5.40 1.72 -22.91
N LEU A 436 4.60 0.76 -23.38
CA LEU A 436 4.36 -0.51 -22.69
C LEU A 436 5.41 -1.58 -22.98
N SER A 437 6.31 -1.35 -23.96
CA SER A 437 7.37 -2.28 -24.29
C SER A 437 8.53 -2.25 -23.28
N SER A 438 9.49 -3.18 -23.46
CA SER A 438 10.73 -3.21 -22.66
C SER A 438 11.64 -1.97 -22.85
N ARG A 439 11.34 -1.10 -23.82
CA ARG A 439 12.03 0.18 -24.06
C ARG A 439 11.29 1.38 -23.46
N GLY A 440 10.10 1.16 -22.93
CA GLY A 440 9.21 2.18 -22.40
C GLY A 440 9.35 2.42 -20.90
N SER A 441 8.22 2.45 -20.21
CA SER A 441 8.17 2.67 -18.76
C SER A 441 8.85 1.54 -17.98
N ASP A 442 9.68 1.90 -17.00
CA ASP A 442 10.34 0.99 -16.07
C ASP A 442 9.58 0.83 -14.74
N CYS A 443 8.32 1.27 -14.69
CA CYS A 443 7.46 1.16 -13.52
C CYS A 443 6.76 -0.21 -13.42
N GLY A 444 6.36 -0.57 -12.21
CA GLY A 444 5.52 -1.75 -11.98
C GLY A 444 4.09 -1.60 -12.52
N ILE A 445 3.60 -0.37 -12.68
CA ILE A 445 2.30 -0.02 -13.23
C ILE A 445 2.50 0.97 -14.38
N ALA A 446 2.02 0.62 -15.58
CA ALA A 446 2.08 1.48 -16.76
C ALA A 446 0.70 1.52 -17.41
N ASN A 447 0.10 2.69 -17.51
CA ASN A 447 -1.27 2.90 -17.95
C ASN A 447 -1.32 3.69 -19.27
N ILE A 448 -2.34 3.44 -20.09
CA ILE A 448 -2.63 4.23 -21.29
C ILE A 448 -4.01 4.87 -21.13
N ASN A 449 -4.07 6.21 -21.29
CA ASN A 449 -5.30 7.01 -21.23
C ASN A 449 -6.09 6.88 -19.91
N ILE A 450 -5.40 6.54 -18.83
CA ILE A 450 -5.88 6.56 -17.45
C ILE A 450 -4.75 7.10 -16.56
N GLY A 451 -5.08 7.72 -15.42
CA GLY A 451 -4.10 8.33 -14.53
C GLY A 451 -3.17 7.34 -13.81
N THR A 452 -2.20 7.87 -13.06
CA THR A 452 -1.22 7.07 -12.30
C THR A 452 -1.83 6.41 -11.05
N SER A 453 -2.98 6.88 -10.57
CA SER A 453 -3.67 6.42 -9.34
C SER A 453 -4.85 5.48 -9.67
N GLY A 454 -4.70 4.56 -10.61
CA GLY A 454 -5.75 3.65 -11.09
C GLY A 454 -5.41 2.18 -10.88
N ALA A 455 -4.93 1.78 -9.69
CA ALA A 455 -4.73 0.37 -9.37
C ALA A 455 -6.06 -0.35 -9.12
N GLU A 456 -6.21 -1.55 -9.68
CA GLU A 456 -7.38 -2.41 -9.50
C GLU A 456 -7.00 -3.70 -8.77
N ILE A 457 -7.90 -4.22 -7.94
CA ILE A 457 -7.67 -5.39 -7.07
C ILE A 457 -7.28 -6.65 -7.84
N GLY A 458 -7.75 -6.83 -9.08
CA GLY A 458 -7.38 -7.99 -9.91
C GLY A 458 -5.91 -8.02 -10.35
N GLY A 459 -5.23 -6.88 -10.37
CA GLY A 459 -3.81 -6.74 -10.69
C GLY A 459 -2.89 -6.95 -9.49
N ALA A 460 -1.66 -7.39 -9.74
CA ALA A 460 -0.62 -7.36 -8.72
C ALA A 460 -0.11 -5.93 -8.57
N PHE A 461 -0.16 -5.39 -7.34
CA PHE A 461 0.32 -4.04 -7.03
C PHE A 461 1.77 -4.09 -6.56
N GLY A 462 2.58 -3.16 -7.04
CA GLY A 462 3.96 -2.97 -6.61
C GLY A 462 4.83 -2.28 -7.63
N GLY A 463 5.99 -1.82 -7.20
CA GLY A 463 6.94 -1.06 -8.00
C GLY A 463 8.28 -1.74 -8.20
N GLU A 464 9.14 -1.05 -8.92
CA GLU A 464 10.50 -1.40 -9.25
C GLU A 464 11.49 -0.37 -8.69
N LYS A 465 12.78 -0.60 -8.85
CA LYS A 465 13.86 0.31 -8.41
C LYS A 465 13.74 0.64 -6.91
N GLU A 466 13.82 1.93 -6.54
CA GLU A 466 13.75 2.37 -5.14
C GLU A 466 12.33 2.39 -4.56
N THR A 467 11.31 2.10 -5.36
CA THR A 467 9.98 1.81 -4.82
C THR A 467 9.95 0.48 -4.04
N GLY A 468 10.95 -0.37 -4.23
CA GLY A 468 11.09 -1.60 -3.47
C GLY A 468 10.92 -2.83 -4.34
N GLY A 469 10.08 -3.76 -3.91
CA GLY A 469 9.87 -5.01 -4.66
C GLY A 469 8.97 -6.00 -3.93
N GLY A 470 8.64 -7.05 -4.63
CA GLY A 470 7.52 -7.91 -4.30
C GLY A 470 6.25 -7.42 -4.99
N ARG A 471 5.14 -8.08 -4.70
CA ARG A 471 3.81 -7.66 -5.15
C ARG A 471 2.80 -8.00 -4.08
N GLU A 472 1.80 -7.14 -3.94
CA GLU A 472 0.65 -7.37 -3.06
C GLU A 472 -0.67 -7.24 -3.84
N SER A 473 -1.81 -7.37 -3.18
CA SER A 473 -3.14 -7.34 -3.79
C SER A 473 -3.43 -8.56 -4.68
N GLY A 474 -3.76 -8.39 -5.95
CA GLY A 474 -4.29 -9.41 -6.86
C GLY A 474 -3.28 -10.28 -7.59
N SER A 475 -3.76 -10.86 -8.71
CA SER A 475 -2.99 -11.72 -9.61
C SER A 475 -2.32 -12.90 -8.87
N ASP A 476 -1.01 -13.02 -8.97
CA ASP A 476 -0.22 -14.09 -8.35
C ASP A 476 0.54 -13.64 -7.09
N SER A 477 0.16 -12.50 -6.49
CA SER A 477 0.76 -11.97 -5.25
C SER A 477 0.70 -12.97 -4.10
N TRP A 478 -0.28 -13.88 -4.08
CA TRP A 478 -0.39 -14.96 -3.09
C TRP A 478 0.89 -15.80 -2.96
N LYS A 479 1.71 -15.87 -4.00
CA LYS A 479 3.01 -16.58 -3.99
C LYS A 479 4.02 -15.93 -3.03
N GLN A 480 3.88 -14.64 -2.75
CA GLN A 480 4.73 -13.93 -1.78
C GLN A 480 4.53 -14.45 -0.35
N TYR A 481 3.30 -14.90 -0.04
CA TYR A 481 2.89 -15.41 1.28
C TYR A 481 3.10 -16.91 1.43
N MET A 482 3.72 -17.56 0.44
CA MET A 482 3.91 -19.01 0.45
C MET A 482 5.35 -19.38 0.10
N ARG A 483 5.75 -20.57 0.49
CA ARG A 483 7.01 -21.19 0.05
C ARG A 483 6.75 -22.26 -0.99
N ARG A 484 7.46 -22.19 -2.09
CA ARG A 484 7.42 -23.21 -3.13
C ARG A 484 8.27 -24.42 -2.72
N GLN A 485 7.76 -25.61 -2.92
CA GLN A 485 8.45 -26.87 -2.71
C GLN A 485 8.40 -27.70 -3.99
N THR A 486 9.55 -28.12 -4.47
CA THR A 486 9.67 -29.10 -5.57
C THR A 486 9.70 -30.50 -5.00
N ASN A 487 8.87 -31.38 -5.54
CA ASN A 487 8.72 -32.76 -5.09
C ASN A 487 8.98 -33.71 -6.25
N THR A 488 9.62 -34.84 -5.94
CA THR A 488 9.79 -35.95 -6.87
C THR A 488 9.33 -37.21 -6.16
N ILE A 489 8.46 -37.96 -6.82
CA ILE A 489 8.01 -39.28 -6.37
C ILE A 489 8.54 -40.33 -7.30
N ASN A 490 9.26 -41.31 -6.77
CA ASN A 490 9.65 -42.53 -7.43
C ASN A 490 8.63 -43.62 -7.08
N TRP A 491 7.96 -44.22 -8.10
CA TRP A 491 7.05 -45.35 -7.90
C TRP A 491 7.61 -46.67 -8.48
N SER A 492 8.87 -46.63 -8.94
CA SER A 492 9.59 -47.84 -9.35
C SER A 492 10.20 -48.59 -8.17
N LYS A 493 10.73 -49.78 -8.42
CA LYS A 493 11.51 -50.53 -7.43
C LYS A 493 13.01 -50.25 -7.51
N GLU A 494 13.41 -49.40 -8.43
CA GLU A 494 14.81 -49.05 -8.70
C GLU A 494 15.11 -47.62 -8.25
N LEU A 495 16.32 -47.36 -7.80
CA LEU A 495 16.82 -46.03 -7.50
C LEU A 495 17.88 -45.60 -8.48
N PRO A 496 17.52 -45.02 -9.63
CA PRO A 496 18.48 -44.54 -10.59
C PRO A 496 19.22 -43.31 -9.99
N LEU A 497 20.48 -43.51 -9.67
CA LEU A 497 21.33 -42.44 -9.16
C LEU A 497 21.73 -41.50 -10.31
N ALA A 498 21.94 -40.23 -9.96
CA ALA A 498 22.38 -39.21 -10.92
C ALA A 498 23.70 -39.63 -11.58
N GLN A 499 23.87 -39.27 -12.86
CA GLN A 499 25.12 -39.51 -13.62
C GLN A 499 25.52 -40.99 -13.75
N GLY A 500 24.59 -41.91 -13.54
CA GLY A 500 24.85 -43.34 -13.67
C GLY A 500 25.80 -43.94 -12.61
N ILE A 501 25.95 -43.26 -11.48
CA ILE A 501 26.76 -43.73 -10.36
C ILE A 501 26.17 -45.02 -9.80
N LYS A 502 27.01 -46.01 -9.57
CA LYS A 502 26.65 -47.29 -8.95
C LYS A 502 27.50 -47.49 -7.68
N PHE A 503 26.86 -47.83 -6.58
CA PHE A 503 27.55 -48.27 -5.39
C PHE A 503 27.43 -49.80 -5.27
N ASN A 504 28.56 -50.47 -5.06
CA ASN A 504 28.54 -51.88 -4.70
C ASN A 504 28.34 -51.98 -3.19
N LEU A 505 27.09 -52.14 -2.76
CA LEU A 505 26.68 -52.25 -1.37
C LEU A 505 26.42 -53.67 -0.92
N SER A 506 27.11 -54.66 -1.54
CA SER A 506 27.05 -56.09 -1.17
C SER A 506 28.04 -56.43 -0.08
#